data_97ec7d2e94bf093e471b4a815ded5495
#
_entry.id   97ec7d2e94bf093e471b4a815ded5495
#
_cell.length_a   1.000
_cell.length_b   1.000
_cell.length_c   1.000
_cell.angle_alpha   90.00
_cell.angle_beta   90.00
_cell.angle_gamma   90.00
#
_symmetry.space_group_name_H-M   'P 1'
#
loop_
_entity.id
_entity.type
_entity.pdbx_description
1 polymer ?
#
loop_
_entity_poly.entity_id
_entity_poly.type
_entity_poly.pdbx_seq_one_letter_code
_entity_poly.pdbx_strand_id
1 'polypeptide(L)'
;MVDTYGGLAPHGGGAFSGKDPSKVDRTGAYMARPIAKTVVDARLAEECHVAISYAIGKADPVAFHIDTFGTGQHSDWLLTDAAQAIFPLRPAAMIVRLGLRAPIYAKLATCGHMGHGLSEWEWTLPYADKLREEVTRRAHQAATHQ
;
A
#
# COMPACT_ATOMS: atom_id res chain seq x y z
N MET A 1 6.58 -15.71 -1.07
CA MET A 1 6.08 -15.91 0.32
C MET A 1 7.18 -15.66 1.35
N VAL A 2 8.34 -16.29 1.22
CA VAL A 2 9.51 -16.05 2.09
C VAL A 2 9.98 -14.59 2.03
N ASP A 3 9.88 -13.95 0.88
CA ASP A 3 10.28 -12.55 0.67
C ASP A 3 9.34 -11.53 1.31
N THR A 4 8.19 -11.95 1.85
CA THR A 4 7.15 -11.06 2.38
C THR A 4 6.73 -11.43 3.80
N TYR A 5 5.61 -12.12 3.95
CA TYR A 5 4.93 -12.29 5.24
C TYR A 5 4.94 -13.74 5.76
N GLY A 6 5.63 -14.66 5.08
CA GLY A 6 5.77 -16.04 5.52
C GLY A 6 4.46 -16.83 5.62
N GLY A 7 3.39 -16.37 4.98
CA GLY A 7 2.07 -16.99 5.03
C GLY A 7 1.07 -16.32 5.99
N LEU A 8 1.49 -15.32 6.75
CA LEU A 8 0.57 -14.55 7.62
C LEU A 8 -0.41 -13.68 6.83
N ALA A 9 -0.02 -13.24 5.64
CA ALA A 9 -0.86 -12.43 4.76
C ALA A 9 -0.81 -12.97 3.32
N PRO A 10 -1.84 -12.71 2.52
CA PRO A 10 -1.88 -13.09 1.11
C PRO A 10 -0.71 -12.47 0.32
N HIS A 11 -0.26 -13.21 -0.70
CA HIS A 11 0.81 -12.81 -1.60
C HIS A 11 0.38 -13.06 -3.06
N GLY A 12 0.68 -12.12 -3.96
CA GLY A 12 0.31 -12.22 -5.36
C GLY A 12 1.10 -13.24 -6.19
N GLY A 13 2.08 -13.94 -5.58
CA GLY A 13 2.88 -14.99 -6.21
C GLY A 13 4.11 -14.51 -6.97
N GLY A 14 4.27 -13.22 -7.20
CA GLY A 14 5.42 -12.64 -7.91
C GLY A 14 6.69 -12.65 -7.06
N ALA A 15 7.80 -13.18 -7.59
CA ALA A 15 9.10 -13.05 -6.95
C ALA A 15 9.63 -11.61 -7.02
N PHE A 16 10.37 -11.16 -6.00
CA PHE A 16 10.93 -9.81 -5.94
C PHE A 16 12.38 -9.75 -6.41
N SER A 17 13.21 -10.63 -5.88
CA SER A 17 14.65 -10.64 -6.16
C SER A 17 14.93 -10.80 -7.65
N GLY A 18 15.92 -10.03 -8.16
CA GLY A 18 16.28 -10.04 -9.57
C GLY A 18 15.40 -9.19 -10.49
N LYS A 19 14.32 -8.61 -9.99
CA LYS A 19 13.45 -7.72 -10.78
C LYS A 19 13.82 -6.25 -10.57
N ASP A 20 13.86 -5.50 -11.65
CA ASP A 20 13.98 -4.04 -11.62
C ASP A 20 12.63 -3.38 -11.25
N PRO A 21 12.59 -2.08 -10.90
CA PRO A 21 11.37 -1.40 -10.47
C PRO A 21 10.27 -1.31 -11.51
N SER A 22 10.54 -1.56 -12.79
CA SER A 22 9.50 -1.59 -13.84
C SER A 22 8.57 -2.79 -13.69
N LYS A 23 8.96 -3.81 -12.93
CA LYS A 23 8.18 -5.01 -12.67
C LYS A 23 7.19 -4.78 -11.54
N VAL A 24 5.91 -4.73 -11.87
CA VAL A 24 4.82 -4.42 -10.94
C VAL A 24 4.65 -5.47 -9.83
N ASP A 25 5.06 -6.72 -10.04
CA ASP A 25 5.08 -7.76 -9.00
C ASP A 25 5.79 -7.29 -7.74
N ARG A 26 6.92 -6.59 -7.90
CA ARG A 26 7.68 -6.02 -6.81
C ARG A 26 7.16 -4.65 -6.41
N THR A 27 7.06 -3.71 -7.36
CA THR A 27 6.71 -2.32 -7.10
C THR A 27 5.30 -2.18 -6.53
N GLY A 28 4.35 -2.99 -7.00
CA GLY A 28 2.99 -3.03 -6.46
C GLY A 28 2.94 -3.53 -5.01
N ALA A 29 3.65 -4.62 -4.70
CA ALA A 29 3.75 -5.13 -3.34
C ALA A 29 4.45 -4.13 -2.39
N TYR A 30 5.47 -3.45 -2.88
CA TYR A 30 6.16 -2.39 -2.14
C TYR A 30 5.27 -1.18 -1.86
N MET A 31 4.31 -0.85 -2.76
CA MET A 31 3.32 0.20 -2.52
C MET A 31 2.19 -0.27 -1.59
N ALA A 32 1.74 -1.50 -1.72
CA ALA A 32 0.68 -2.05 -0.87
C ALA A 32 1.07 -2.02 0.62
N ARG A 33 2.33 -2.30 0.94
CA ARG A 33 2.84 -2.28 2.31
C ARG A 33 2.70 -0.93 3.02
N PRO A 34 3.22 0.20 2.51
CA PRO A 34 3.06 1.49 3.17
C PRO A 34 1.61 1.97 3.20
N ILE A 35 0.76 1.59 2.25
CA ILE A 35 -0.68 1.89 2.32
C ILE A 35 -1.31 1.19 3.52
N ALA A 36 -1.13 -0.14 3.65
CA ALA A 36 -1.65 -0.90 4.79
C ALA A 36 -1.12 -0.36 6.12
N LYS A 37 0.19 -0.11 6.19
CA LYS A 37 0.84 0.45 7.37
C LYS A 37 0.27 1.84 7.71
N THR A 38 0.03 2.70 6.71
CA THR A 38 -0.55 4.03 6.92
C THR A 38 -1.94 3.96 7.53
N VAL A 39 -2.78 3.03 7.12
CA VAL A 39 -4.13 2.84 7.69
C VAL A 39 -4.04 2.53 9.18
N VAL A 40 -3.14 1.64 9.57
CA VAL A 40 -2.93 1.25 10.97
C VAL A 40 -2.27 2.39 11.78
N ASP A 41 -1.22 3.02 11.26
CA ASP A 41 -0.53 4.13 11.92
C ASP A 41 -1.43 5.37 12.08
N ALA A 42 -2.35 5.57 11.14
CA ALA A 42 -3.40 6.59 11.24
C ALA A 42 -4.50 6.24 12.26
N ARG A 43 -4.42 5.05 12.87
CA ARG A 43 -5.43 4.51 13.81
C ARG A 43 -6.83 4.41 13.20
N LEU A 44 -6.91 4.14 11.92
CA LEU A 44 -8.17 3.95 11.21
C LEU A 44 -8.66 2.50 11.28
N ALA A 45 -7.75 1.57 11.54
CA ALA A 45 -8.02 0.15 11.79
C ALA A 45 -6.89 -0.46 12.64
N GLU A 46 -7.13 -1.61 13.26
CA GLU A 46 -6.11 -2.40 13.98
C GLU A 46 -5.35 -3.31 13.02
N GLU A 47 -6.02 -3.83 12.00
CA GLU A 47 -5.46 -4.67 10.94
C GLU A 47 -5.83 -4.12 9.57
N CYS A 48 -4.95 -4.32 8.60
CA CYS A 48 -5.21 -3.86 7.25
C CYS A 48 -4.52 -4.75 6.21
N HIS A 49 -5.30 -5.22 5.25
CA HIS A 49 -4.84 -5.89 4.05
C HIS A 49 -5.15 -5.03 2.83
N VAL A 50 -4.18 -4.88 1.93
CA VAL A 50 -4.31 -4.11 0.70
C VAL A 50 -4.09 -5.02 -0.50
N ALA A 51 -5.07 -5.07 -1.39
CA ALA A 51 -4.98 -5.76 -2.66
C ALA A 51 -4.94 -4.75 -3.81
N ILE A 52 -3.95 -4.87 -4.70
CA ILE A 52 -3.82 -4.07 -5.91
C ILE A 52 -3.64 -5.01 -7.09
N SER A 53 -4.44 -4.84 -8.13
CA SER A 53 -4.35 -5.64 -9.35
C SER A 53 -4.01 -4.77 -10.55
N TYR A 54 -3.11 -5.27 -11.40
CA TYR A 54 -2.70 -4.61 -12.63
C TYR A 54 -2.93 -5.50 -13.83
N ALA A 55 -3.19 -4.89 -14.98
CA ALA A 55 -3.25 -5.57 -16.27
C ALA A 55 -2.12 -5.08 -17.18
N ILE A 56 -1.56 -6.00 -17.98
CA ILE A 56 -0.53 -5.66 -18.97
C ILE A 56 -1.08 -4.59 -19.92
N GLY A 57 -0.28 -3.55 -20.17
CA GLY A 57 -0.64 -2.46 -21.05
C GLY A 57 -1.53 -1.37 -20.44
N LYS A 58 -1.89 -1.49 -19.14
CA LYS A 58 -2.62 -0.44 -18.40
C LYS A 58 -1.77 0.14 -17.30
N ALA A 59 -1.67 1.46 -17.25
CA ALA A 59 -0.92 2.16 -16.21
C ALA A 59 -1.71 2.25 -14.90
N ASP A 60 -3.02 2.40 -14.98
CA ASP A 60 -3.87 2.44 -13.78
C ASP A 60 -4.18 1.02 -13.29
N PRO A 61 -4.28 0.81 -11.97
CA PRO A 61 -4.71 -0.47 -11.45
C PRO A 61 -6.12 -0.81 -11.93
N VAL A 62 -6.39 -2.09 -12.20
CA VAL A 62 -7.71 -2.58 -12.57
C VAL A 62 -8.58 -2.85 -11.35
N ALA A 63 -7.96 -3.06 -10.18
CA ALA A 63 -8.65 -3.17 -8.90
C ALA A 63 -7.74 -2.67 -7.78
N PHE A 64 -8.36 -2.04 -6.78
CA PHE A 64 -7.73 -1.62 -5.54
C PHE A 64 -8.74 -1.81 -4.41
N HIS A 65 -8.33 -2.48 -3.35
CA HIS A 65 -9.22 -2.78 -2.23
C HIS A 65 -8.45 -2.81 -0.92
N ILE A 66 -9.08 -2.29 0.13
CA ILE A 66 -8.64 -2.37 1.53
C ILE A 66 -9.62 -3.24 2.29
N ASP A 67 -9.11 -4.19 3.06
CA ASP A 67 -9.86 -5.02 3.99
C ASP A 67 -9.27 -4.81 5.39
N THR A 68 -10.09 -4.37 6.32
CA THR A 68 -9.71 -4.13 7.72
C THR A 68 -10.15 -5.25 8.66
N PHE A 69 -10.69 -6.35 8.12
CA PHE A 69 -11.19 -7.50 8.90
C PHE A 69 -12.19 -7.11 9.99
N GLY A 70 -12.97 -6.06 9.75
CA GLY A 70 -13.95 -5.54 10.70
C GLY A 70 -13.35 -4.68 11.84
N THR A 71 -12.05 -4.41 11.84
CA THR A 71 -11.40 -3.55 12.85
C THR A 71 -11.42 -2.06 12.49
N GLY A 72 -11.92 -1.71 11.30
CA GLY A 72 -11.96 -0.34 10.81
C GLY A 72 -12.95 0.56 11.56
N GLN A 73 -12.55 1.80 11.82
CA GLN A 73 -13.44 2.84 12.37
C GLN A 73 -14.45 3.35 11.33
N HIS A 74 -14.18 3.10 10.05
CA HIS A 74 -15.01 3.43 8.90
C HIS A 74 -15.15 2.20 8.00
N SER A 75 -16.10 2.25 7.07
CA SER A 75 -16.25 1.16 6.10
C SER A 75 -15.01 1.00 5.22
N ASP A 76 -14.69 -0.23 4.86
CA ASP A 76 -13.55 -0.54 3.98
C ASP A 76 -13.66 0.17 2.63
N TRP A 77 -14.89 0.39 2.15
CA TRP A 77 -15.15 1.16 0.93
C TRP A 77 -14.68 2.61 1.06
N LEU A 78 -14.99 3.28 2.18
CA LEU A 78 -14.56 4.66 2.43
C LEU A 78 -13.04 4.76 2.53
N LEU A 79 -12.41 3.81 3.23
CA LEU A 79 -10.96 3.75 3.36
C LEU A 79 -10.29 3.50 2.01
N THR A 80 -10.84 2.60 1.19
CA THR A 80 -10.37 2.30 -0.16
C THR A 80 -10.41 3.55 -1.03
N ASP A 81 -11.52 4.25 -1.06
CA ASP A 81 -11.72 5.45 -1.87
C ASP A 81 -10.81 6.62 -1.41
N ALA A 82 -10.66 6.82 -0.10
CA ALA A 82 -9.76 7.82 0.46
C ALA A 82 -8.29 7.51 0.14
N ALA A 83 -7.86 6.26 0.29
CA ALA A 83 -6.49 5.85 -0.01
C ALA A 83 -6.17 5.98 -1.51
N GLN A 84 -7.10 5.62 -2.39
CA GLN A 84 -6.93 5.76 -3.83
C GLN A 84 -6.74 7.22 -4.26
N ALA A 85 -7.32 8.17 -3.55
CA ALA A 85 -7.16 9.60 -3.82
C ALA A 85 -5.77 10.15 -3.41
N ILE A 86 -5.13 9.53 -2.41
CA ILE A 86 -3.90 10.03 -1.81
C ILE A 86 -2.66 9.34 -2.37
N PHE A 87 -2.73 8.01 -2.54
CA PHE A 87 -1.57 7.22 -2.94
C PHE A 87 -1.43 7.14 -4.46
N PRO A 88 -0.20 7.34 -4.99
CA PRO A 88 0.06 7.17 -6.41
C PRO A 88 0.11 5.66 -6.74
N LEU A 89 -0.85 5.18 -7.52
CA LEU A 89 -0.97 3.76 -7.87
C LEU A 89 -0.47 3.43 -9.28
N ARG A 90 -0.05 4.41 -10.07
CA ARG A 90 0.59 4.18 -11.38
C ARG A 90 2.04 3.74 -11.18
N PRO A 91 2.54 2.71 -11.90
CA PRO A 91 3.90 2.17 -11.70
C PRO A 91 5.00 3.24 -11.70
N ALA A 92 5.00 4.15 -12.66
CA ALA A 92 6.00 5.23 -12.72
C ALA A 92 5.95 6.15 -11.49
N ALA A 93 4.77 6.47 -11.00
CA ALA A 93 4.59 7.31 -9.83
C ALA A 93 4.99 6.57 -8.53
N MET A 94 4.71 5.27 -8.45
CA MET A 94 5.17 4.43 -7.34
C MET A 94 6.69 4.37 -7.26
N ILE A 95 7.37 4.19 -8.40
CA ILE A 95 8.83 4.16 -8.48
C ILE A 95 9.44 5.46 -7.93
N VAL A 96 8.88 6.59 -8.33
CA VAL A 96 9.33 7.91 -7.85
C VAL A 96 9.04 8.06 -6.36
N ARG A 97 7.81 7.75 -5.95
CA ARG A 97 7.37 7.91 -4.55
C ARG A 97 8.19 7.09 -3.56
N LEU A 98 8.51 5.87 -3.93
CA LEU A 98 9.23 4.92 -3.08
C LEU A 98 10.76 4.99 -3.27
N GLY A 99 11.27 5.84 -4.12
CA GLY A 99 12.70 5.97 -4.39
C GLY A 99 13.35 4.70 -4.97
N LEU A 100 12.60 3.90 -5.72
CA LEU A 100 13.00 2.55 -6.13
C LEU A 100 14.15 2.50 -7.16
N ARG A 101 14.64 3.64 -7.61
CA ARG A 101 15.85 3.71 -8.46
C ARG A 101 17.14 3.72 -7.64
N ALA A 102 17.05 3.92 -6.33
CA ALA A 102 18.20 3.86 -5.43
C ALA A 102 18.67 2.41 -5.20
N PRO A 103 19.95 2.17 -4.86
CA PRO A 103 20.51 0.85 -4.60
C PRO A 103 20.11 0.32 -3.21
N ILE A 104 18.82 0.14 -2.99
CA ILE A 104 18.24 -0.25 -1.68
C ILE A 104 18.08 -1.78 -1.52
N TYR A 105 18.13 -2.53 -2.62
CA TYR A 105 17.64 -3.90 -2.69
C TYR A 105 18.48 -4.93 -1.96
N ALA A 106 19.80 -4.78 -1.93
CA ALA A 106 20.67 -5.74 -1.26
C ALA A 106 20.39 -5.87 0.23
N LYS A 107 20.05 -4.75 0.88
CA LYS A 107 19.68 -4.72 2.30
C LYS A 107 18.30 -5.35 2.57
N LEU A 108 17.39 -5.26 1.60
CA LEU A 108 16.03 -5.75 1.73
C LEU A 108 15.92 -7.26 1.47
N ALA A 109 16.85 -7.83 0.70
CA ALA A 109 16.80 -9.24 0.32
C ALA A 109 17.18 -10.21 1.46
N THR A 110 17.67 -9.69 2.58
CA THR A 110 18.08 -10.50 3.73
C THR A 110 16.90 -10.68 4.68
N CYS A 111 16.47 -11.92 4.91
CA CYS A 111 15.36 -12.28 5.80
C CYS A 111 13.99 -11.67 5.40
N GLY A 112 13.75 -11.48 4.11
CA GLY A 112 12.52 -10.91 3.56
C GLY A 112 12.64 -9.42 3.25
N HIS A 113 11.65 -8.89 2.52
CA HIS A 113 11.67 -7.51 2.03
C HIS A 113 10.86 -6.53 2.89
N MET A 114 10.09 -7.04 3.86
CA MET A 114 9.13 -6.26 4.64
C MET A 114 9.50 -6.26 6.13
N GLY A 115 9.12 -5.18 6.83
CA GLY A 115 9.20 -5.13 8.29
C GLY A 115 10.56 -4.81 8.89
N HIS A 116 11.57 -4.47 8.08
CA HIS A 116 12.90 -4.19 8.59
C HIS A 116 13.10 -2.79 9.17
N GLY A 117 12.18 -1.86 8.88
CA GLY A 117 12.35 -0.45 9.23
C GLY A 117 13.59 0.21 8.59
N LEU A 118 14.26 -0.48 7.68
CA LEU A 118 15.52 -0.07 7.07
C LEU A 118 15.35 0.83 5.85
N SER A 119 14.12 0.96 5.36
CA SER A 119 13.84 1.66 4.12
C SER A 119 12.80 2.74 4.30
N GLU A 120 13.11 3.92 3.80
CA GLU A 120 12.21 5.08 3.83
C GLU A 120 10.87 4.82 3.11
N TRP A 121 10.81 3.84 2.22
CA TRP A 121 9.57 3.50 1.52
C TRP A 121 8.48 2.90 2.44
N GLU A 122 8.86 2.35 3.59
CA GLU A 122 7.89 1.90 4.61
C GLU A 122 7.39 3.04 5.50
N TRP A 123 7.94 4.24 5.41
CA TRP A 123 7.51 5.37 6.23
C TRP A 123 6.15 5.88 5.81
N THR A 124 5.25 5.93 6.75
CA THR A 124 3.86 6.34 6.52
C THR A 124 3.64 7.84 6.69
N LEU A 125 4.49 8.51 7.46
CA LEU A 125 4.42 9.96 7.60
C LEU A 125 5.01 10.69 6.37
N PRO A 126 4.38 11.72 5.86
CA PRO A 126 3.22 12.47 6.39
C PRO A 126 1.84 11.93 5.93
N TYR A 127 1.77 10.73 5.39
CA TYR A 127 0.54 10.20 4.78
C TYR A 127 -0.53 9.81 5.80
N ALA A 128 -0.15 9.46 7.03
CA ALA A 128 -1.11 9.10 8.08
C ALA A 128 -2.09 10.25 8.38
N ASP A 129 -1.59 11.46 8.53
CA ASP A 129 -2.44 12.63 8.78
C ASP A 129 -3.28 12.98 7.57
N LYS A 130 -2.68 12.97 6.37
CA LYS A 130 -3.41 13.21 5.12
C LYS A 130 -4.54 12.21 4.90
N LEU A 131 -4.29 10.93 5.20
CA LEU A 131 -5.31 9.90 5.06
C LEU A 131 -6.45 10.11 6.07
N ARG A 132 -6.12 10.47 7.30
CA ARG A 132 -7.11 10.77 8.34
C ARG A 132 -7.99 11.96 7.95
N GLU A 133 -7.39 13.04 7.46
CA GLU A 133 -8.11 14.22 6.98
C GLU A 133 -9.04 13.88 5.81
N GLU A 134 -8.55 13.12 4.82
CA GLU A 134 -9.33 12.73 3.65
C GLU A 134 -10.51 11.82 4.03
N VAL A 135 -10.30 10.85 4.92
CA VAL A 135 -11.35 9.98 5.44
C VAL A 135 -12.42 10.79 6.18
N THR A 136 -12.01 11.72 7.05
CA THR A 136 -12.93 12.59 7.77
C THR A 136 -13.74 13.47 6.82
N ARG A 137 -13.11 14.05 5.82
CA ARG A 137 -13.78 14.87 4.79
C ARG A 137 -14.84 14.08 4.04
N ARG A 138 -14.52 12.86 3.60
CA ARG A 138 -15.45 11.98 2.87
C ARG A 138 -16.60 11.48 3.75
N ALA A 139 -16.32 11.15 4.99
CA ALA A 139 -17.35 10.75 5.95
C ALA A 139 -18.39 11.87 6.16
N HIS A 140 -17.93 13.12 6.30
CA HIS A 140 -18.84 14.28 6.40
C HIS A 140 -19.66 14.49 5.12
N GLN A 141 -19.06 14.34 3.94
CA GLN A 141 -19.78 14.47 2.67
C GLN A 141 -20.87 13.39 2.52
N ALA A 142 -20.57 12.15 2.90
CA ALA A 142 -21.56 11.07 2.86
C ALA A 142 -22.73 11.30 3.82
N ALA A 143 -22.49 11.89 4.99
CA ALA A 143 -23.54 12.21 5.96
C ALA A 143 -24.44 13.39 5.52
N THR A 144 -23.95 14.28 4.66
CA THR A 144 -24.70 15.46 4.19
C THR A 144 -25.63 15.14 3.01
N HIS A 145 -25.45 13.99 2.35
CA HIS A 145 -26.25 13.55 1.19
C HIS A 145 -27.30 12.48 1.53
N GLN A 146 -27.54 12.19 2.80
CA GLN A 146 -28.64 11.37 3.29
C GLN A 146 -29.75 12.26 3.85
#